data_fa9da56a96e40bf7ecf709226c8ccc00
#
_entry.id   fa9da56a96e40bf7ecf709226c8ccc00
#
_cell.length_a   1.000
_cell.length_b   1.000
_cell.length_c   1.000
_cell.angle_alpha   90.00
_cell.angle_beta   90.00
_cell.angle_gamma   90.00
#
_symmetry.space_group_name_H-M   'P 1'
#
loop_
_entity.id
_entity.type
_entity.pdbx_description
1 polymer ?
#
loop_
_entity_poly.entity_id
_entity_poly.type
_entity_poly.pdbx_seq_one_letter_code
_entity_poly.pdbx_strand_id
1 'polypeptide(L)'
;MAGWNLTGNTVSAEFDGSDEQERKELSVSQAVEIAAGALDAIPQLSVLGEVTGFRGPNARRRSLLLPIKDDSAAVDCIIWKGAYLKRTFDLRDGMQVSFKGSFNLYKPTGRMSFVARSFSLAGEGLLRQQVAQLAEKLRREGLMDEA
;
A
#
# COMPACT_ATOMS: atom_id res chain seq x y z
N MET A 1 -18.32 -12.76 4.85
CA MET A 1 -18.56 -11.92 4.88
C MET A 1 -18.96 -11.45 4.51
N ALA A 2 -19.37 -11.59 4.48
CA ALA A 2 -19.81 -10.86 4.14
C ALA A 2 -19.49 -10.12 4.09
N GLY A 3 -19.19 -9.88 4.04
CA GLY A 3 -18.91 -8.93 3.87
C GLY A 3 -18.56 -8.60 4.47
N TRP A 4 -17.95 -8.42 4.61
CA TRP A 4 -17.62 -7.85 5.27
C TRP A 4 -17.89 -6.93 5.64
N ASN A 5 -18.38 -6.73 5.90
CA ASN A 5 -18.65 -5.77 6.18
C ASN A 5 -17.91 -5.43 6.92
N LEU A 6 -17.33 -5.30 6.49
CA LEU A 6 -16.80 -5.05 7.07
C LEU A 6 -17.12 -4.98 8.16
N THR A 7 -17.57 -4.90 8.36
CA THR A 7 -18.00 -4.80 9.47
C THR A 7 -18.29 -5.90 9.89
N GLY A 8 -18.06 -6.30 9.66
CA GLY A 8 -18.27 -7.12 9.81
C GLY A 8 -19.36 -7.68 9.68
N ASN A 9 -19.83 -7.84 9.54
CA ASN A 9 -20.75 -8.28 9.33
C ASN A 9 -21.15 -8.65 8.52
N THR A 10 -21.19 -8.86 8.08
CA THR A 10 -21.62 -9.22 7.23
C THR A 10 -22.12 -8.79 6.50
N VAL A 11 -22.22 -8.66 6.15
CA VAL A 11 -22.78 -8.24 5.46
C VAL A 11 -23.59 -8.66 4.94
N SER A 12 -24.03 -8.95 4.82
CA SER A 12 -24.63 -9.46 4.36
C SER A 12 -25.40 -9.59 3.59
N ALA A 13 -25.63 -9.48 3.58
CA ALA A 13 -26.37 -9.99 2.98
C ALA A 13 -27.57 -9.60 2.61
N GLU A 14 -27.61 -8.63 2.43
CA GLU A 14 -28.74 -8.06 2.10
C GLU A 14 -28.97 -7.98 0.67
N PHE A 15 -29.06 -9.05 -0.02
CA PHE A 15 -29.34 -9.06 -1.42
C PHE A 15 -30.81 -8.91 -1.61
N ASP A 16 -31.23 -7.97 -2.41
CA ASP A 16 -32.64 -7.86 -2.74
C ASP A 16 -32.92 -8.61 -4.03
N GLY A 17 -34.12 -8.52 -4.53
CA GLY A 17 -34.49 -9.28 -5.70
C GLY A 17 -33.75 -8.90 -6.95
N SER A 18 -33.27 -7.68 -7.03
CA SER A 18 -32.55 -7.27 -8.22
C SER A 18 -31.20 -7.91 -8.31
N ASP A 19 -30.72 -8.50 -7.23
CA ASP A 19 -29.46 -9.19 -7.25
C ASP A 19 -29.51 -10.54 -7.88
N GLU A 20 -30.69 -10.99 -8.29
CA GLU A 20 -30.78 -12.30 -8.85
C GLU A 20 -29.97 -12.47 -10.10
N GLN A 21 -29.90 -11.44 -10.92
CA GLN A 21 -29.07 -11.53 -12.09
C GLN A 21 -27.61 -11.56 -11.72
N GLU A 22 -27.26 -10.87 -10.67
CA GLU A 22 -25.90 -10.83 -10.22
C GLU A 22 -25.51 -12.09 -9.50
N ARG A 23 -26.48 -12.91 -9.17
CA ARG A 23 -26.19 -14.18 -8.53
C ARG A 23 -25.90 -15.28 -9.52
N LYS A 24 -25.88 -14.96 -10.81
CA LYS A 24 -25.40 -15.91 -11.76
C LYS A 24 -24.07 -16.42 -11.30
N GLU A 25 -23.91 -17.70 -11.42
CA GLU A 25 -22.65 -18.29 -11.04
C GLU A 25 -21.54 -17.83 -11.97
N LEU A 26 -20.41 -17.50 -11.38
CA LEU A 26 -19.24 -17.05 -12.11
C LEU A 26 -18.16 -18.11 -12.04
N SER A 27 -17.32 -18.14 -13.05
CA SER A 27 -16.12 -18.95 -12.96
C SER A 27 -15.14 -18.29 -12.00
N VAL A 28 -14.16 -19.06 -11.54
CA VAL A 28 -13.13 -18.50 -10.67
C VAL A 28 -12.42 -17.37 -11.39
N SER A 29 -12.15 -17.54 -12.69
CA SER A 29 -11.49 -16.48 -13.46
C SER A 29 -12.29 -15.21 -13.47
N GLN A 30 -13.61 -15.32 -13.65
CA GLN A 30 -14.45 -14.13 -13.66
C GLN A 30 -14.48 -13.43 -12.32
N ALA A 31 -14.55 -14.20 -11.24
CA ALA A 31 -14.56 -13.63 -9.90
C ALA A 31 -13.24 -12.91 -9.62
N VAL A 32 -12.14 -13.53 -10.03
CA VAL A 32 -10.81 -12.92 -9.81
C VAL A 32 -10.66 -11.65 -10.65
N GLU A 33 -11.22 -11.64 -11.87
CA GLU A 33 -11.18 -10.42 -12.67
C GLU A 33 -11.94 -9.28 -12.02
N ILE A 34 -13.07 -9.59 -11.41
CA ILE A 34 -13.84 -8.56 -10.71
C ILE A 34 -13.02 -8.00 -9.54
N ALA A 35 -12.39 -8.88 -8.78
CA ALA A 35 -11.58 -8.45 -7.65
C ALA A 35 -10.39 -7.62 -8.12
N ALA A 36 -9.75 -8.04 -9.20
CA ALA A 36 -8.61 -7.30 -9.74
C ALA A 36 -9.03 -5.92 -10.19
N GLY A 37 -10.19 -5.82 -10.84
CA GLY A 37 -10.70 -4.51 -11.25
C GLY A 37 -10.98 -3.60 -10.08
N ALA A 38 -11.51 -4.15 -8.99
CA ALA A 38 -11.77 -3.36 -7.80
C ALA A 38 -10.47 -2.86 -7.19
N LEU A 39 -9.43 -3.70 -7.15
CA LEU A 39 -8.14 -3.27 -6.64
C LEU A 39 -7.50 -2.21 -7.52
N ASP A 40 -7.66 -2.34 -8.84
CA ASP A 40 -7.11 -1.35 -9.76
C ASP A 40 -7.77 0.01 -9.59
N ALA A 41 -8.99 0.04 -9.08
CA ALA A 41 -9.70 1.30 -8.87
C ALA A 41 -9.22 2.03 -7.62
N ILE A 42 -8.48 1.37 -6.75
CA ILE A 42 -7.94 2.01 -5.56
C ILE A 42 -6.78 2.91 -5.98
N PRO A 43 -6.80 4.19 -5.57
CA PRO A 43 -5.72 5.09 -5.97
C PRO A 43 -4.40 4.72 -5.29
N GLN A 44 -3.34 5.38 -5.72
CA GLN A 44 -2.04 5.18 -5.11
C GLN A 44 -2.10 5.57 -3.63
N LEU A 45 -1.52 4.74 -2.79
CA LEU A 45 -1.57 4.91 -1.35
C LEU A 45 -0.16 5.04 -0.78
N SER A 46 -0.08 5.65 0.39
CA SER A 46 1.13 5.62 1.21
C SER A 46 0.82 4.71 2.39
N VAL A 47 1.58 3.65 2.52
CA VAL A 47 1.35 2.65 3.56
C VAL A 47 2.55 2.61 4.48
N LEU A 48 2.29 2.76 5.77
CA LEU A 48 3.34 2.69 6.79
C LEU A 48 3.37 1.27 7.33
N GLY A 49 4.53 0.65 7.27
CA GLY A 49 4.65 -0.72 7.76
C GLY A 49 6.04 -1.02 8.24
N GLU A 50 6.12 -2.06 9.05
CA GLU A 50 7.39 -2.56 9.53
C GLU A 50 7.89 -3.63 8.57
N VAL A 51 9.14 -3.51 8.14
CA VAL A 51 9.76 -4.46 7.24
C VAL A 51 10.09 -5.74 7.99
N THR A 52 9.72 -6.86 7.39
CA THR A 52 10.03 -8.16 8.00
C THR A 52 10.46 -9.12 6.89
N GLY A 53 11.34 -10.04 7.21
CA GLY A 53 11.75 -11.07 6.28
C GLY A 53 12.47 -10.58 5.04
N PHE A 54 13.10 -9.43 5.11
CA PHE A 54 13.80 -8.87 3.97
C PHE A 54 15.13 -9.59 3.77
N ARG A 55 15.37 -10.09 2.57
CA ARG A 55 16.59 -10.84 2.28
C ARG A 55 17.53 -10.12 1.33
N GLY A 56 17.19 -8.90 0.96
CA GLY A 56 18.03 -8.14 0.07
C GLY A 56 17.78 -8.44 -1.40
N PRO A 57 18.42 -7.67 -2.27
CA PRO A 57 18.23 -7.87 -3.71
C PRO A 57 18.91 -9.14 -4.18
N ASN A 58 18.32 -9.74 -5.20
CA ASN A 58 18.85 -10.93 -5.82
C ASN A 58 19.09 -10.60 -7.30
N ALA A 59 20.29 -10.88 -7.78
CA ALA A 59 20.65 -10.54 -9.16
C ALA A 59 19.73 -11.21 -10.17
N ARG A 60 19.16 -12.35 -9.82
CA ARG A 60 18.31 -13.10 -10.75
C ARG A 60 16.87 -12.62 -10.77
N ARG A 61 16.46 -11.77 -9.83
CA ARG A 61 15.09 -11.32 -9.74
C ARG A 61 14.98 -9.87 -10.13
N ARG A 62 13.86 -9.55 -10.77
CA ARG A 62 13.60 -8.18 -11.18
C ARG A 62 12.88 -7.39 -10.09
N SER A 63 12.46 -8.06 -9.05
CA SER A 63 11.74 -7.42 -7.96
C SER A 63 12.17 -8.02 -6.64
N LEU A 64 11.96 -7.25 -5.59
CA LEU A 64 12.21 -7.68 -4.23
C LEU A 64 10.86 -7.91 -3.57
N LEU A 65 10.75 -9.00 -2.84
CA LEU A 65 9.55 -9.32 -2.10
C LEU A 65 9.87 -9.25 -0.63
N LEU A 66 9.11 -8.45 0.11
CA LEU A 66 9.28 -8.36 1.54
C LEU A 66 7.92 -8.16 2.19
N PRO A 67 7.62 -8.92 3.24
CA PRO A 67 6.40 -8.66 3.98
C PRO A 67 6.52 -7.37 4.77
N ILE A 68 5.42 -6.63 4.83
CA ILE A 68 5.32 -5.47 5.71
C ILE A 68 4.12 -5.69 6.60
N LYS A 69 4.19 -5.20 7.82
CA LYS A 69 3.14 -5.47 8.79
C LYS A 69 2.96 -4.33 9.77
N ASP A 70 1.84 -4.37 10.46
CA ASP A 70 1.62 -3.57 11.66
C ASP A 70 1.02 -4.51 12.71
N ASP A 71 0.40 -3.94 13.74
CA ASP A 71 -0.11 -4.76 14.84
C ASP A 71 -1.25 -5.68 14.44
N SER A 72 -1.94 -5.37 13.35
CA SER A 72 -3.18 -6.05 13.01
C SER A 72 -3.14 -6.79 11.68
N ALA A 73 -2.25 -6.43 10.78
CA ALA A 73 -2.29 -6.96 9.43
C ALA A 73 -0.90 -7.04 8.82
N ALA A 74 -0.81 -7.83 7.78
CA ALA A 74 0.43 -7.97 7.02
C ALA A 74 0.09 -8.12 5.55
N VAL A 75 0.98 -7.65 4.69
CA VAL A 75 0.81 -7.80 3.25
C VAL A 75 2.19 -7.91 2.62
N ASP A 76 2.27 -8.67 1.54
CA ASP A 76 3.52 -8.76 0.79
C ASP A 76 3.71 -7.48 0.00
N CYS A 77 4.90 -6.92 0.11
CA CYS A 77 5.26 -5.72 -0.64
C CYS A 77 6.26 -6.11 -1.72
N ILE A 78 6.02 -5.63 -2.92
CA ILE A 78 6.90 -5.90 -4.06
C ILE A 78 7.52 -4.58 -4.48
N ILE A 79 8.85 -4.56 -4.58
CA ILE A 79 9.58 -3.38 -5.05
C ILE A 79 10.39 -3.81 -6.27
N TRP A 80 10.17 -3.15 -7.41
CA TRP A 80 10.94 -3.45 -8.59
C TRP A 80 12.39 -3.06 -8.36
N LYS A 81 13.30 -3.84 -8.92
CA LYS A 81 14.72 -3.65 -8.69
C LYS A 81 15.15 -2.25 -9.07
N GLY A 82 14.62 -1.70 -10.16
CA GLY A 82 14.96 -0.36 -10.58
C GLY A 82 14.60 0.68 -9.54
N ALA A 83 13.45 0.52 -8.90
CA ALA A 83 13.04 1.43 -7.85
C ALA A 83 13.93 1.27 -6.62
N TYR A 84 14.30 0.05 -6.29
CA TYR A 84 15.16 -0.19 -5.13
C TYR A 84 16.54 0.40 -5.34
N LEU A 85 17.05 0.35 -6.57
CA LEU A 85 18.38 0.88 -6.86
C LEU A 85 18.46 2.40 -6.73
N LYS A 86 17.31 3.07 -6.76
CA LYS A 86 17.25 4.52 -6.57
C LYS A 86 17.08 4.91 -5.11
N ARG A 87 17.16 3.95 -4.21
CA ARG A 87 16.91 4.20 -2.80
C ARG A 87 17.96 5.13 -2.19
N THR A 88 17.55 5.78 -1.12
CA THR A 88 18.45 6.64 -0.34
C THR A 88 18.95 5.95 0.92
N PHE A 89 18.41 4.78 1.25
CA PHE A 89 18.83 4.01 2.41
C PHE A 89 18.51 2.55 2.18
N ASP A 90 19.18 1.67 2.90
CA ASP A 90 18.97 0.24 2.77
C ASP A 90 17.83 -0.21 3.68
N LEU A 91 16.98 -1.09 3.14
CA LEU A 91 15.91 -1.68 3.94
C LEU A 91 16.48 -2.75 4.84
N ARG A 92 15.96 -2.82 6.06
CA ARG A 92 16.34 -3.82 7.04
C ARG A 92 15.12 -4.22 7.84
N ASP A 93 15.15 -5.44 8.33
CA ASP A 93 14.06 -5.93 9.17
C ASP A 93 13.90 -5.04 10.39
N GLY A 94 12.65 -4.79 10.76
CA GLY A 94 12.33 -3.97 11.91
C GLY A 94 12.20 -2.50 11.62
N MET A 95 12.55 -2.06 10.42
CA MET A 95 12.41 -0.64 10.07
C MET A 95 10.96 -0.27 9.82
N GLN A 96 10.60 0.92 10.25
CA GLN A 96 9.30 1.50 9.93
C GLN A 96 9.48 2.35 8.68
N VAL A 97 8.79 1.97 7.63
CA VAL A 97 8.99 2.57 6.31
C VAL A 97 7.64 2.92 5.71
N SER A 98 7.59 4.05 5.04
CA SER A 98 6.42 4.48 4.30
C SER A 98 6.60 4.10 2.83
N PHE A 99 5.69 3.28 2.33
CA PHE A 99 5.74 2.80 0.95
C PHE A 99 4.65 3.47 0.13
N LYS A 100 5.01 3.99 -1.02
CA LYS A 100 4.03 4.55 -1.95
C LYS A 100 3.83 3.61 -3.11
N GLY A 101 2.60 3.25 -3.36
CA GLY A 101 2.31 2.34 -4.44
C GLY A 101 0.84 1.99 -4.50
N SER A 102 0.55 0.84 -5.07
CA SER A 102 -0.82 0.41 -5.25
C SER A 102 -0.93 -1.09 -5.08
N PHE A 103 -2.14 -1.55 -4.79
CA PHE A 103 -2.41 -2.97 -4.65
C PHE A 103 -2.44 -3.64 -6.00
N ASN A 104 -2.09 -4.89 -6.01
CA ASN A 104 -2.11 -5.71 -7.20
C ASN A 104 -2.54 -7.13 -6.85
N LEU A 105 -3.29 -7.74 -7.74
CA LEU A 105 -3.75 -9.10 -7.58
C LEU A 105 -3.07 -9.96 -8.63
N TYR A 106 -2.36 -10.99 -8.20
CA TYR A 106 -1.77 -11.95 -9.13
C TYR A 106 -2.85 -12.97 -9.46
N LYS A 107 -3.43 -12.84 -10.64
CA LYS A 107 -4.64 -13.59 -10.98
C LYS A 107 -4.49 -15.10 -10.92
N PRO A 108 -3.37 -15.69 -11.37
CA PRO A 108 -3.28 -17.15 -11.35
C PRO A 108 -3.42 -17.78 -9.97
N THR A 109 -3.03 -17.09 -8.92
CA THR A 109 -3.12 -17.62 -7.57
C THR A 109 -4.07 -16.84 -6.67
N GLY A 110 -4.56 -15.70 -7.12
CA GLY A 110 -5.39 -14.84 -6.29
C GLY A 110 -4.63 -14.15 -5.19
N ARG A 111 -3.32 -14.10 -5.28
CA ARG A 111 -2.50 -13.51 -4.23
C ARG A 111 -2.44 -12.00 -4.38
N MET A 112 -2.73 -11.30 -3.28
CA MET A 112 -2.70 -9.84 -3.27
C MET A 112 -1.35 -9.35 -2.75
N SER A 113 -0.84 -8.29 -3.36
CA SER A 113 0.39 -7.67 -2.92
C SER A 113 0.29 -6.17 -3.08
N PHE A 114 1.20 -5.46 -2.43
CA PHE A 114 1.32 -4.02 -2.56
C PHE A 114 2.58 -3.73 -3.35
N VAL A 115 2.43 -3.15 -4.52
CA VAL A 115 3.57 -2.86 -5.40
C VAL A 115 4.02 -1.44 -5.11
N ALA A 116 5.18 -1.31 -4.49
CA ALA A 116 5.71 -0.02 -4.09
C ALA A 116 6.57 0.57 -5.20
N ARG A 117 6.32 1.82 -5.51
CA ARG A 117 7.11 2.56 -6.50
C ARG A 117 8.23 3.33 -5.84
N SER A 118 8.07 3.68 -4.58
CA SER A 118 9.08 4.38 -3.82
C SER A 118 8.83 4.15 -2.35
N PHE A 119 9.83 4.45 -1.55
CA PHE A 119 9.70 4.29 -0.11
C PHE A 119 10.60 5.31 0.59
N SER A 120 10.23 5.66 1.82
CA SER A 120 10.98 6.61 2.62
C SER A 120 10.86 6.20 4.09
N LEU A 121 11.77 6.73 4.91
CA LEU A 121 11.72 6.44 6.33
C LEU A 121 10.46 7.02 6.95
N ALA A 122 9.94 6.33 7.96
CA ALA A 122 8.74 6.78 8.65
C ALA A 122 8.98 8.17 9.24
N GLY A 123 8.01 9.05 9.05
CA GLY A 123 8.10 10.38 9.60
C GLY A 123 8.86 11.37 8.75
N GLU A 124 9.54 10.90 7.72
CA GLU A 124 10.33 11.80 6.89
C GLU A 124 9.46 12.86 6.20
N GLY A 125 8.32 12.41 5.67
CA GLY A 125 7.40 13.35 5.04
C GLY A 125 6.80 14.32 6.05
N LEU A 126 6.46 13.83 7.22
CA LEU A 126 5.93 14.68 8.27
C LEU A 126 6.94 15.73 8.70
N LEU A 127 8.20 15.33 8.84
CA LEU A 127 9.24 16.26 9.23
C LEU A 127 9.39 17.38 8.20
N ARG A 128 9.40 17.01 6.92
CA ARG A 128 9.48 18.04 5.87
C ARG A 128 8.31 18.99 5.95
N GLN A 129 7.12 18.46 6.20
CA GLN A 129 5.94 19.28 6.31
C GLN A 129 6.03 20.22 7.49
N GLN A 130 6.52 19.73 8.62
CA GLN A 130 6.67 20.56 9.81
C GLN A 130 7.68 21.67 9.58
N VAL A 131 8.78 21.36 8.91
CA VAL A 131 9.78 22.38 8.58
C VAL A 131 9.19 23.43 7.67
N ALA A 132 8.43 23.02 6.66
CA ALA A 132 7.80 23.95 5.75
C ALA A 132 6.80 24.85 6.47
N GLN A 133 6.04 24.27 7.39
CA GLN A 133 5.05 25.03 8.14
C GLN A 133 5.74 26.05 9.06
N LEU A 134 6.84 25.65 9.65
CA LEU A 134 7.58 26.56 10.52
C LEU A 134 8.15 27.71 9.72
N ALA A 135 8.73 27.43 8.56
CA ALA A 135 9.27 28.47 7.70
C ALA A 135 8.17 29.44 7.28
N GLU A 136 6.99 28.91 6.96
CA GLU A 136 5.88 29.76 6.57
C GLU A 136 5.43 30.63 7.72
N LYS A 137 5.39 30.07 8.92
CA LYS A 137 4.99 30.82 10.10
C LYS A 137 5.98 31.95 10.38
N LEU A 138 7.27 31.64 10.30
CA LEU A 138 8.29 32.66 10.53
C LEU A 138 8.20 33.78 9.50
N ARG A 139 7.92 33.43 8.27
CA ARG A 139 7.78 34.41 7.21
C ARG A 139 6.57 35.33 7.45
N ARG A 140 5.46 34.75 7.87
CA ARG A 140 4.26 35.53 8.15
C ARG A 140 4.45 36.45 9.34
N GLU A 141 5.27 36.05 10.27
CA GLU A 141 5.54 36.89 11.44
C GLU A 141 6.63 37.90 11.19
N GLY A 142 7.21 37.89 10.00
CA GLY A 142 8.23 38.84 9.65
C GLY A 142 9.60 38.57 10.20
N LEU A 143 9.77 37.45 10.87
CA LEU A 143 11.04 37.14 11.50
C LEU A 143 12.15 36.87 10.52
N MET A 144 11.80 36.32 9.36
CA MET A 144 12.79 36.01 8.34
C MET A 144 13.11 37.19 7.46
N ASP A 145 12.26 38.19 7.46
CA ASP A 145 12.45 39.37 6.64
C ASP A 145 13.24 40.45 7.30
N GLU A 146 13.53 40.22 8.54
CA GLU A 146 14.20 41.23 9.29
C GLU A 146 15.67 41.24 9.11
N ALA A 147 16.19 40.38 8.36
CA ALA A 147 17.63 40.19 8.20
C ALA A 147 18.37 41.40 7.65
#